data_9097d47e91fb0abe402ffa2410ce196c
#
_entry.id   9097d47e91fb0abe402ffa2410ce196c
#
_cell.length_a   1.000
_cell.length_b   1.000
_cell.length_c   1.000
_cell.angle_alpha   90.00
_cell.angle_beta   90.00
_cell.angle_gamma   90.00
#
_symmetry.space_group_name_H-M   'P 1'
#
loop_
_entity.id
_entity.type
_entity.pdbx_description
1 polymer ?
#
loop_
_entity_poly.entity_id
_entity_poly.type
_entity_poly.pdbx_seq_one_letter_code
_entity_poly.pdbx_strand_id
1 'polypeptide(L)'
;MPGYSGTPLAKKLGIKNDFRAALLHVPNDVMTELRDALAKCRIQTFGRQISRDLDFIFLFAKSRAGLELELLPASKALAPAGMLWISWPKKASGVATDLTEDMVRQSGLDAGLVDVKVCAVTDVWSGLKFVIPVKNRPKK
;
A
#
# COMPACT_ATOMS: atom_id res chain seq x y z
N MET A 1 4.64 -22.55 -2.56
CA MET A 1 5.06 -21.33 -3.23
C MET A 1 5.97 -20.52 -2.35
N PRO A 2 7.14 -20.15 -2.84
CA PRO A 2 8.09 -19.41 -2.02
C PRO A 2 7.47 -18.10 -1.53
N GLY A 3 7.78 -17.72 -0.31
CA GLY A 3 7.31 -16.48 0.27
C GLY A 3 5.87 -16.45 0.72
N TYR A 4 5.15 -17.55 0.58
CA TYR A 4 3.74 -17.59 0.97
C TYR A 4 3.50 -18.48 2.19
N SER A 5 2.66 -17.98 3.07
CA SER A 5 2.19 -18.72 4.24
C SER A 5 0.93 -19.55 3.93
N GLY A 6 0.58 -19.69 2.66
CA GLY A 6 -0.65 -20.36 2.24
C GLY A 6 -1.89 -19.45 2.20
N THR A 7 -1.80 -18.25 2.77
CA THR A 7 -2.90 -17.29 2.74
C THR A 7 -2.87 -16.50 1.43
N PRO A 8 -4.01 -16.42 0.71
CA PRO A 8 -4.06 -15.59 -0.51
C PRO A 8 -3.64 -14.15 -0.25
N LEU A 9 -2.92 -13.56 -1.19
CA LEU A 9 -2.41 -12.18 -1.04
C LEU A 9 -3.52 -11.18 -0.74
N ALA A 10 -4.63 -11.25 -1.47
CA ALA A 10 -5.74 -10.32 -1.25
C ALA A 10 -6.24 -10.35 0.19
N LYS A 11 -6.28 -11.53 0.79
CA LYS A 11 -6.70 -11.69 2.19
C LYS A 11 -5.65 -11.13 3.14
N LYS A 12 -4.37 -11.35 2.86
CA LYS A 12 -3.28 -10.79 3.66
C LYS A 12 -3.32 -9.26 3.67
N LEU A 13 -3.65 -8.66 2.53
CA LEU A 13 -3.74 -7.22 2.38
C LEU A 13 -5.03 -6.63 2.94
N GLY A 14 -6.04 -7.48 3.19
CA GLY A 14 -7.31 -7.01 3.75
C GLY A 14 -8.25 -6.40 2.73
N ILE A 15 -8.13 -6.78 1.46
CA ILE A 15 -9.00 -6.26 0.40
C ILE A 15 -10.40 -6.87 0.55
N LYS A 16 -11.41 -6.01 0.61
CA LYS A 16 -12.82 -6.42 0.71
C LYS A 16 -13.60 -5.94 -0.50
N ASN A 17 -14.75 -6.59 -0.74
CA ASN A 17 -15.64 -6.21 -1.83
C ASN A 17 -16.10 -4.76 -1.68
N ASP A 18 -16.28 -4.10 -2.80
CA ASP A 18 -16.77 -2.71 -2.88
C ASP A 18 -15.81 -1.66 -2.34
N PHE A 19 -14.60 -2.03 -1.94
CA PHE A 19 -13.59 -1.06 -1.54
C PHE A 19 -13.31 -0.08 -2.68
N ARG A 20 -13.18 1.19 -2.35
CA ARG A 20 -12.61 2.19 -3.25
C ARG A 20 -11.10 2.06 -3.14
N ALA A 21 -10.48 1.66 -4.22
CA ALA A 21 -9.07 1.28 -4.22
C ALA A 21 -8.28 2.04 -5.27
N ALA A 22 -7.03 2.39 -4.95
CA ALA A 22 -6.08 2.97 -5.89
C ALA A 22 -4.81 2.14 -5.89
N LEU A 23 -4.24 1.99 -7.08
CA LEU A 23 -3.05 1.16 -7.31
C LEU A 23 -2.00 2.03 -7.97
N LEU A 24 -0.82 2.15 -7.33
CA LEU A 24 0.25 3.03 -7.77
C LEU A 24 1.50 2.19 -8.03
N HIS A 25 1.89 2.10 -9.30
CA HIS A 25 3.09 1.40 -9.74
C HIS A 25 3.11 -0.09 -9.39
N VAL A 26 1.94 -0.72 -9.30
CA VAL A 26 1.83 -2.13 -8.94
C VAL A 26 2.34 -3.00 -10.10
N PRO A 27 3.30 -3.91 -9.86
CA PRO A 27 3.81 -4.79 -10.91
C PRO A 27 2.74 -5.70 -11.48
N ASN A 28 2.90 -6.11 -12.74
CA ASN A 28 1.92 -6.92 -13.44
C ASN A 28 1.66 -8.27 -12.78
N ASP A 29 2.69 -8.91 -12.23
CA ASP A 29 2.52 -10.19 -11.54
C ASP A 29 1.65 -10.05 -10.28
N VAL A 30 1.80 -8.95 -9.56
CA VAL A 30 0.96 -8.66 -8.39
C VAL A 30 -0.47 -8.34 -8.83
N MET A 31 -0.63 -7.56 -9.89
CA MET A 31 -1.96 -7.26 -10.44
C MET A 31 -2.69 -8.53 -10.85
N THR A 32 -1.98 -9.46 -11.48
CA THR A 32 -2.55 -10.73 -11.89
C THR A 32 -3.01 -11.54 -10.68
N GLU A 33 -2.21 -11.57 -9.63
CA GLU A 33 -2.54 -12.29 -8.40
C GLU A 33 -3.77 -11.69 -7.70
N LEU A 34 -3.94 -10.38 -7.76
CA LEU A 34 -5.05 -9.67 -7.13
C LEU A 34 -6.28 -9.49 -8.02
N ARG A 35 -6.23 -9.96 -9.27
CA ARG A 35 -7.25 -9.67 -10.26
C ARG A 35 -8.67 -9.93 -9.79
N ASP A 36 -8.92 -11.10 -9.21
CA ASP A 36 -10.28 -11.47 -8.80
C ASP A 36 -10.80 -10.59 -7.66
N ALA A 37 -9.94 -10.29 -6.68
CA ALA A 37 -10.31 -9.41 -5.59
C ALA A 37 -10.55 -7.97 -6.07
N LEU A 38 -9.69 -7.47 -6.95
CA LEU A 38 -9.80 -6.11 -7.47
C LEU A 38 -11.01 -5.95 -8.39
N ALA A 39 -11.45 -7.01 -9.06
CA ALA A 39 -12.66 -6.96 -9.88
C ALA A 39 -13.90 -6.64 -9.07
N LYS A 40 -13.88 -6.90 -7.77
CA LYS A 40 -14.99 -6.60 -6.85
C LYS A 40 -14.84 -5.26 -6.15
N CYS A 41 -13.83 -4.49 -6.51
CA CYS A 41 -13.56 -3.18 -5.95
C CYS A 41 -13.87 -2.08 -6.96
N ARG A 42 -13.98 -0.87 -6.45
CA ARG A 42 -14.13 0.33 -7.27
C ARG A 42 -12.76 0.97 -7.43
N ILE A 43 -12.13 0.75 -8.58
CA ILE A 43 -10.78 1.24 -8.82
C ILE A 43 -10.82 2.72 -9.17
N GLN A 44 -10.05 3.52 -8.45
CA GLN A 44 -9.90 4.95 -8.68
C GLN A 44 -8.53 5.22 -9.27
N THR A 45 -8.42 6.23 -10.11
CA THR A 45 -7.14 6.62 -10.67
C THR A 45 -6.60 7.84 -9.95
N PHE A 46 -5.29 7.82 -9.68
CA PHE A 46 -4.59 9.01 -9.22
C PHE A 46 -4.22 9.83 -10.47
N GLY A 47 -4.81 10.99 -10.59
CA GLY A 47 -4.56 11.88 -11.70
C GLY A 47 -4.59 13.33 -11.25
N ARG A 48 -5.06 14.20 -12.10
CA ARG A 48 -5.18 15.63 -11.80
C ARG A 48 -6.15 15.90 -10.66
N GLN A 49 -7.11 15.00 -10.47
CA GLN A 49 -8.03 15.09 -9.34
C GLN A 49 -7.67 13.95 -8.39
N ILE A 50 -7.34 14.33 -7.17
CA ILE A 50 -7.04 13.34 -6.13
C ILE A 50 -8.36 12.75 -5.68
N SER A 51 -8.53 11.45 -5.89
CA SER A 51 -9.65 10.72 -5.31
C SER A 51 -9.55 10.81 -3.79
N ARG A 52 -10.70 10.86 -3.13
CA ARG A 52 -10.78 10.92 -1.67
C ARG A 52 -11.57 9.73 -1.14
N ASP A 53 -11.45 9.52 0.16
CA ASP A 53 -12.18 8.45 0.86
C ASP A 53 -11.86 7.08 0.31
N LEU A 54 -10.58 6.85 0.02
CA LEU A 54 -10.11 5.55 -0.45
C LEU A 54 -9.96 4.58 0.71
N ASP A 55 -10.51 3.40 0.54
CA ASP A 55 -10.44 2.34 1.55
C ASP A 55 -9.12 1.59 1.51
N PHE A 56 -8.52 1.51 0.32
CA PHE A 56 -7.31 0.74 0.09
C PHE A 56 -6.44 1.42 -0.96
N ILE A 57 -5.19 1.68 -0.61
CA ILE A 57 -4.19 2.21 -1.53
C ILE A 57 -2.99 1.28 -1.50
N PHE A 58 -2.54 0.84 -2.68
CA PHE A 58 -1.37 -0.03 -2.81
C PHE A 58 -0.31 0.72 -3.60
N LEU A 59 0.74 1.17 -2.90
CA LEU A 59 1.81 2.00 -3.45
C LEU A 59 3.10 1.21 -3.50
N PHE A 60 3.67 1.05 -4.69
CA PHE A 60 4.98 0.43 -4.88
C PHE A 60 6.03 1.51 -5.14
N ALA A 61 7.16 1.42 -4.45
CA ALA A 61 8.26 2.35 -4.61
C ALA A 61 9.60 1.61 -4.61
N LYS A 62 10.56 2.10 -5.39
CA LYS A 62 11.93 1.56 -5.43
C LYS A 62 12.94 2.57 -4.90
N SER A 63 12.52 3.81 -4.69
CA SER A 63 13.41 4.87 -4.24
C SER A 63 12.73 5.73 -3.20
N ARG A 64 13.54 6.33 -2.34
CA ARG A 64 13.06 7.26 -1.34
C ARG A 64 12.40 8.48 -2.01
N ALA A 65 13.01 9.00 -3.07
CA ALA A 65 12.46 10.14 -3.79
C ALA A 65 11.08 9.82 -4.38
N GLY A 66 10.93 8.63 -4.98
CA GLY A 66 9.65 8.21 -5.52
C GLY A 66 8.59 8.05 -4.44
N LEU A 67 8.96 7.47 -3.30
CA LEU A 67 8.06 7.32 -2.16
C LEU A 67 7.61 8.69 -1.63
N GLU A 68 8.54 9.59 -1.42
CA GLU A 68 8.23 10.92 -0.88
C GLU A 68 7.30 11.72 -1.79
N LEU A 69 7.46 11.55 -3.10
CA LEU A 69 6.62 12.24 -4.08
C LEU A 69 5.16 11.86 -3.96
N GLU A 70 4.87 10.60 -3.67
CA GLU A 70 3.51 10.07 -3.74
C GLU A 70 2.86 9.84 -2.38
N LEU A 71 3.64 9.76 -1.32
CA LEU A 71 3.14 9.39 0.00
C LEU A 71 2.14 10.39 0.57
N LEU A 72 2.46 11.68 0.53
CA LEU A 72 1.60 12.69 1.12
C LEU A 72 0.25 12.79 0.41
N PRO A 73 0.19 12.86 -0.94
CA PRO A 73 -1.10 12.80 -1.61
C PRO A 73 -1.89 11.54 -1.30
N ALA A 74 -1.22 10.39 -1.23
CA ALA A 74 -1.87 9.12 -0.91
C ALA A 74 -2.45 9.15 0.50
N SER A 75 -1.70 9.65 1.48
CA SER A 75 -2.18 9.72 2.87
C SER A 75 -3.43 10.60 3.00
N LYS A 76 -3.48 11.70 2.24
CA LYS A 76 -4.62 12.62 2.26
C LYS A 76 -5.85 12.04 1.57
N ALA A 77 -5.66 11.06 0.70
CA ALA A 77 -6.76 10.42 -0.03
C ALA A 77 -7.44 9.31 0.77
N LEU A 78 -6.87 8.89 1.91
CA LEU A 78 -7.43 7.80 2.70
C LEU A 78 -8.75 8.18 3.36
N ALA A 79 -9.71 7.24 3.32
CA ALA A 79 -10.88 7.29 4.18
C ALA A 79 -10.41 7.18 5.64
N PRO A 80 -11.21 7.65 6.62
CA PRO A 80 -10.81 7.59 8.04
C PRO A 80 -10.36 6.20 8.51
N ALA A 81 -11.01 5.15 8.03
CA ALA A 81 -10.65 3.77 8.36
C ALA A 81 -9.92 3.07 7.21
N GLY A 82 -9.45 3.82 6.21
CA GLY A 82 -8.73 3.27 5.07
C GLY A 82 -7.34 2.79 5.42
N MET A 83 -6.76 2.01 4.51
CA MET A 83 -5.41 1.49 4.67
C MET A 83 -4.54 1.85 3.48
N LEU A 84 -3.28 2.16 3.76
CA LEU A 84 -2.26 2.37 2.76
C LEU A 84 -1.19 1.30 2.93
N TRP A 85 -1.00 0.47 1.91
CA TRP A 85 0.09 -0.46 1.87
C TRP A 85 1.21 0.13 1.02
N ILE A 86 2.41 0.23 1.60
CA ILE A 86 3.61 0.64 0.88
C ILE A 86 4.47 -0.60 0.70
N SER A 87 4.88 -0.85 -0.54
CA SER A 87 5.69 -2.01 -0.90
C SER A 87 7.01 -1.54 -1.50
N TRP A 88 8.10 -2.18 -1.10
CA TRP A 88 9.44 -1.88 -1.58
C TRP A 88 10.21 -3.19 -1.80
N PRO A 89 11.28 -3.18 -2.63
CA PRO A 89 12.04 -4.39 -2.88
C PRO A 89 12.75 -4.88 -1.62
N LYS A 90 12.68 -6.18 -1.36
CA LYS A 90 13.45 -6.81 -0.29
C LYS A 90 14.94 -6.67 -0.61
N LYS A 91 15.74 -6.48 0.42
CA LYS A 91 17.20 -6.41 0.27
C LYS A 91 17.74 -7.65 -0.43
N ALA A 92 17.25 -8.81 -0.05
CA ALA A 92 17.70 -10.09 -0.60
C ALA A 92 17.25 -10.34 -2.04
N SER A 93 16.36 -9.50 -2.60
CA SER A 93 15.85 -9.67 -3.97
C SER A 93 16.87 -9.31 -5.04
N GLY A 94 17.88 -8.51 -4.69
CA GLY A 94 18.84 -7.99 -5.65
C GLY A 94 18.34 -6.81 -6.46
N VAL A 95 17.09 -6.39 -6.31
CA VAL A 95 16.56 -5.20 -6.99
C VAL A 95 17.15 -3.95 -6.32
N ALA A 96 17.68 -3.05 -7.14
CA ALA A 96 18.31 -1.82 -6.63
C ALA A 96 17.26 -0.93 -5.93
N THR A 97 17.56 -0.53 -4.71
CA THR A 97 16.69 0.36 -3.94
C THR A 97 17.49 1.01 -2.82
N ASP A 98 17.13 2.23 -2.47
CA ASP A 98 17.64 2.89 -1.28
C ASP A 98 16.66 2.82 -0.11
N LEU A 99 15.57 2.05 -0.26
CA LEU A 99 14.55 1.90 0.78
C LEU A 99 14.86 0.72 1.68
N THR A 100 14.58 0.92 2.97
CA THR A 100 14.58 -0.13 3.98
C THR A 100 13.25 -0.07 4.73
N GLU A 101 12.93 -1.11 5.49
CA GLU A 101 11.72 -1.13 6.30
C GLU A 101 11.67 0.07 7.25
N ASP A 102 12.79 0.39 7.90
CA ASP A 102 12.85 1.52 8.85
C ASP A 102 12.60 2.86 8.16
N MET A 103 13.15 3.04 6.96
CA MET A 103 12.93 4.27 6.19
C MET A 103 11.48 4.41 5.74
N VAL A 104 10.86 3.31 5.30
CA VAL A 104 9.45 3.31 4.91
C VAL A 104 8.57 3.63 6.12
N ARG A 105 8.85 2.99 7.25
CA ARG A 105 8.11 3.25 8.50
C ARG A 105 8.21 4.71 8.91
N GLN A 106 9.41 5.26 8.91
CA GLN A 106 9.62 6.65 9.28
C GLN A 106 8.89 7.61 8.35
N SER A 107 8.94 7.34 7.05
CA SER A 107 8.21 8.16 6.06
C SER A 107 6.71 8.17 6.32
N GLY A 108 6.14 7.01 6.65
CA GLY A 108 4.73 6.92 6.99
C GLY A 108 4.37 7.68 8.26
N LEU A 109 5.21 7.56 9.29
CA LEU A 109 5.03 8.30 10.54
C LEU A 109 5.10 9.81 10.29
N ASP A 110 6.04 10.26 9.48
CA ASP A 110 6.20 11.68 9.13
C ASP A 110 4.99 12.21 8.36
N ALA A 111 4.29 11.35 7.64
CA ALA A 111 3.07 11.72 6.92
C ALA A 111 1.83 11.69 7.80
N GLY A 112 1.97 11.38 9.09
CA GLY A 112 0.86 11.35 10.04
C GLY A 112 0.15 10.01 10.13
N LEU A 113 0.74 8.95 9.59
CA LEU A 113 0.19 7.60 9.63
C LEU A 113 0.89 6.76 10.68
N VAL A 114 0.31 5.60 10.99
CA VAL A 114 0.93 4.62 11.89
C VAL A 114 0.94 3.25 11.20
N ASP A 115 2.06 2.54 11.34
CA ASP A 115 2.22 1.20 10.80
C ASP A 115 1.57 0.17 11.72
N VAL A 116 0.89 -0.81 11.13
CA VAL A 116 0.13 -1.80 11.90
C VAL A 116 0.45 -3.24 11.53
N LYS A 117 1.05 -3.49 10.36
CA LYS A 117 1.32 -4.86 9.92
C LYS A 117 2.39 -4.89 8.84
N VAL A 118 3.26 -5.89 8.91
CA VAL A 118 4.25 -6.19 7.87
C VAL A 118 3.88 -7.51 7.21
N CYS A 119 4.05 -7.61 5.90
CA CYS A 119 3.91 -8.89 5.21
C CYS A 119 4.85 -8.99 4.01
N ALA A 120 5.11 -10.22 3.57
CA ALA A 120 5.74 -10.48 2.29
C ALA A 120 4.65 -10.39 1.21
N VAL A 121 4.83 -9.49 0.26
CA VAL A 121 3.90 -9.37 -0.87
C VAL A 121 4.21 -10.44 -1.91
N THR A 122 5.49 -10.54 -2.28
CA THR A 122 6.03 -11.61 -3.15
C THR A 122 7.42 -11.94 -2.66
N ASP A 123 8.14 -12.79 -3.40
CA ASP A 123 9.55 -13.06 -3.10
C ASP A 123 10.43 -11.82 -3.24
N VAL A 124 10.01 -10.87 -4.07
CA VAL A 124 10.77 -9.63 -4.35
C VAL A 124 10.33 -8.50 -3.43
N TRP A 125 9.05 -8.37 -3.14
CA TRP A 125 8.47 -7.19 -2.50
C TRP A 125 8.04 -7.45 -1.07
N SER A 126 8.44 -6.56 -0.16
CA SER A 126 7.90 -6.48 1.20
C SER A 126 6.77 -5.46 1.23
N GLY A 127 5.89 -5.55 2.22
CA GLY A 127 4.81 -4.59 2.39
C GLY A 127 4.64 -4.18 3.85
N LEU A 128 4.30 -2.91 4.05
CA LEU A 128 4.02 -2.34 5.36
C LEU A 128 2.68 -1.61 5.29
N LYS A 129 1.76 -1.99 6.17
CA LYS A 129 0.41 -1.42 6.22
C LYS A 129 0.38 -0.23 7.15
N PHE A 130 -0.18 0.88 6.66
CA PHE A 130 -0.37 2.11 7.42
C PHE A 130 -1.85 2.44 7.52
N VAL A 131 -2.23 3.06 8.62
CA VAL A 131 -3.58 3.60 8.84
C VAL A 131 -3.48 4.98 9.49
N ILE A 132 -4.57 5.74 9.41
CA ILE A 132 -4.67 6.99 10.15
C ILE A 132 -4.89 6.63 11.62
N PRO A 133 -4.08 7.15 12.56
CA PRO A 133 -4.31 6.88 13.98
C PRO A 133 -5.74 7.22 14.39
N VAL A 134 -6.36 6.37 15.21
CA VAL A 134 -7.77 6.52 15.57
C VAL A 134 -8.07 7.93 16.12
N LYS A 135 -7.18 8.46 16.95
CA LYS A 135 -7.34 9.79 17.53
C LYS A 135 -7.35 10.93 16.52
N ASN A 136 -6.79 10.67 15.31
CA ASN A 136 -6.67 11.69 14.26
C ASN A 136 -7.71 11.52 13.16
N ARG A 137 -8.62 10.55 13.28
CA ARG A 137 -9.63 10.30 12.26
C ARG A 137 -10.71 11.36 12.33
N PRO A 138 -11.13 11.91 11.16
CA PRO A 138 -12.22 12.87 11.15
C PRO A 138 -13.49 12.26 11.74
N LYS A 139 -14.21 13.05 12.51
CA LYS A 139 -15.54 12.65 12.98
C LYS A 139 -16.53 12.89 11.86
N LYS A 140 -17.42 11.93 11.68
CA LYS A 140 -18.52 12.08 10.75
C LYS A 140 -19.71 12.74 11.39
#